data_00723de7b7790ffaa20bed4f6724376f
#
_entry.id   00723de7b7790ffaa20bed4f6724376f
#
_cell.length_a   1.000
_cell.length_b   1.000
_cell.length_c   1.000
_cell.angle_alpha   90.00
_cell.angle_beta   90.00
_cell.angle_gamma   90.00
#
_symmetry.space_group_name_H-M   'P 1'
#
loop_
_entity.id
_entity.type
_entity.pdbx_description
1 polymer ?
#
loop_
_entity_poly.entity_id
_entity_poly.type
_entity_poly.pdbx_seq_one_letter_code
_entity_poly.pdbx_strand_id
1 'polypeptide(L)'
;MSVQYDLAGQKKAYESWAPFYDKVYVKFLADGQRKAAAAAAACGPDILEVGVGTGLVLRYYPPHARVVGVDLSTHMLAKAREKVVSEGLGQVRGLVCMDACNLGLPDASFDAVTVPFVITLVTDPEGALDEMRRVLRPGGEIIVASKMGAEGGLRMKLETALAPLVKKVGWSTDFKVSRLRAWAATTPDMAVVDVQPIFPAPFFQLIRIKRAG
;
A
#
# COMPACT_ATOMS: atom_id res chain seq x y z
N MET A 1 -18.92 -13.21 15.72
CA MET A 1 -19.81 -12.33 14.95
C MET A 1 -18.97 -11.66 13.87
N SER A 2 -19.10 -12.09 12.63
CA SER A 2 -18.40 -11.54 11.47
C SER A 2 -18.92 -10.13 11.20
N VAL A 3 -18.04 -9.14 11.26
CA VAL A 3 -18.36 -7.77 10.82
C VAL A 3 -18.48 -7.83 9.30
N GLN A 4 -19.69 -7.82 8.80
CA GLN A 4 -19.98 -7.71 7.38
C GLN A 4 -19.56 -6.30 6.95
N TYR A 5 -18.43 -6.20 6.25
CA TYR A 5 -17.97 -4.93 5.66
C TYR A 5 -18.96 -4.53 4.56
N ASP A 6 -19.67 -3.44 4.78
CA ASP A 6 -20.55 -2.84 3.78
C ASP A 6 -19.73 -2.15 2.68
N LEU A 7 -19.36 -2.94 1.67
CA LEU A 7 -18.61 -2.48 0.48
C LEU A 7 -19.38 -1.40 -0.30
N ALA A 8 -20.72 -1.39 -0.25
CA ALA A 8 -21.52 -0.39 -0.94
C ALA A 8 -21.51 0.96 -0.21
N GLY A 9 -21.54 0.96 1.13
CA GLY A 9 -21.43 2.16 1.95
C GLY A 9 -20.05 2.80 1.89
N GLN A 10 -18.98 1.98 1.87
CA GLN A 10 -17.62 2.46 1.70
C GLN A 10 -17.39 3.09 0.32
N LYS A 11 -17.90 2.47 -0.76
CA LYS A 11 -17.78 2.98 -2.12
C LYS A 11 -18.45 4.35 -2.26
N LYS A 12 -19.63 4.54 -1.70
CA LYS A 12 -20.38 5.80 -1.74
C LYS A 12 -19.75 6.92 -0.89
N ALA A 13 -19.19 6.57 0.27
CA ALA A 13 -18.42 7.50 1.09
C ALA A 13 -17.13 7.93 0.38
N TYR A 14 -16.41 7.00 -0.26
CA TYR A 14 -15.18 7.28 -1.03
C TYR A 14 -15.45 8.19 -2.23
N GLU A 15 -16.54 7.98 -2.97
CA GLU A 15 -16.92 8.80 -4.14
C GLU A 15 -17.30 10.23 -3.76
N SER A 16 -17.93 10.45 -2.60
CA SER A 16 -18.34 11.80 -2.17
C SER A 16 -17.19 12.64 -1.59
N TRP A 17 -16.12 12.01 -1.08
CA TRP A 17 -14.98 12.70 -0.47
C TRP A 17 -13.77 12.85 -1.41
N ALA A 18 -13.81 12.21 -2.59
CA ALA A 18 -12.70 12.20 -3.55
C ALA A 18 -12.11 13.59 -3.89
N PRO A 19 -12.86 14.68 -4.12
CA PRO A 19 -12.29 15.98 -4.47
C PRO A 19 -11.58 16.68 -3.31
N PHE A 20 -12.01 16.44 -2.06
CA PHE A 20 -11.40 17.02 -0.86
C PHE A 20 -10.23 16.16 -0.35
N TYR A 21 -10.34 14.84 -0.57
CA TYR A 21 -9.36 13.84 -0.21
C TYR A 21 -8.03 14.09 -0.91
N ASP A 22 -8.03 14.36 -2.22
CA ASP A 22 -6.81 14.58 -2.99
C ASP A 22 -5.99 15.79 -2.50
N LYS A 23 -6.62 16.91 -2.14
CA LYS A 23 -5.88 18.13 -1.74
C LYS A 23 -5.23 18.06 -0.35
N VAL A 24 -5.89 17.42 0.61
CA VAL A 24 -5.38 17.28 1.98
C VAL A 24 -4.46 16.08 2.09
N TYR A 25 -4.84 14.94 1.51
CA TYR A 25 -4.07 13.71 1.54
C TYR A 25 -2.75 13.78 0.76
N VAL A 26 -2.72 14.47 -0.39
CA VAL A 26 -1.51 14.65 -1.21
C VAL A 26 -0.35 15.22 -0.39
N LYS A 27 -0.60 16.25 0.44
CA LYS A 27 0.46 16.84 1.27
C LYS A 27 0.79 15.97 2.50
N PHE A 28 -0.22 15.33 3.09
CA PHE A 28 -0.07 14.56 4.32
C PHE A 28 0.63 13.22 4.11
N LEU A 29 0.38 12.56 2.98
CA LEU A 29 0.96 11.24 2.67
C LEU A 29 2.19 11.31 1.76
N ALA A 30 2.55 12.50 1.26
CA ALA A 30 3.64 12.68 0.30
C ALA A 30 5.00 12.16 0.81
N ASP A 31 5.28 12.25 2.11
CA ASP A 31 6.53 11.71 2.68
C ASP A 31 6.58 10.19 2.55
N GLY A 32 5.50 9.50 2.96
CA GLY A 32 5.39 8.04 2.84
C GLY A 32 5.41 7.57 1.39
N GLN A 33 4.73 8.29 0.48
CA GLN A 33 4.72 8.00 -0.95
C GLN A 33 6.13 8.09 -1.55
N ARG A 34 6.86 9.17 -1.29
CA ARG A 34 8.25 9.35 -1.76
C ARG A 34 9.19 8.28 -1.22
N LYS A 35 9.09 7.98 0.08
CA LYS A 35 9.92 6.97 0.73
C LYS A 35 9.65 5.57 0.19
N ALA A 36 8.37 5.23 -0.03
CA ALA A 36 7.99 3.96 -0.62
C ALA A 36 8.54 3.81 -2.05
N ALA A 37 8.35 4.83 -2.90
CA ALA A 37 8.87 4.82 -4.26
C ALA A 37 10.41 4.75 -4.29
N ALA A 38 11.11 5.49 -3.43
CA ALA A 38 12.56 5.47 -3.32
C ALA A 38 13.09 4.11 -2.85
N ALA A 39 12.44 3.50 -1.85
CA ALA A 39 12.80 2.17 -1.37
C ALA A 39 12.62 1.10 -2.46
N ALA A 40 11.53 1.16 -3.22
CA ALA A 40 11.28 0.25 -4.34
C ALA A 40 12.33 0.40 -5.45
N ALA A 41 12.62 1.63 -5.84
CA ALA A 41 13.61 1.91 -6.88
C ALA A 41 15.03 1.45 -6.51
N ALA A 42 15.34 1.36 -5.22
CA ALA A 42 16.61 0.84 -4.73
C ALA A 42 16.73 -0.69 -4.87
N CYS A 43 15.61 -1.42 -5.00
CA CYS A 43 15.62 -2.88 -5.22
C CYS A 43 15.86 -3.26 -6.67
N GLY A 44 15.47 -2.41 -7.61
CA GLY A 44 15.60 -2.64 -9.05
C GLY A 44 14.55 -1.88 -9.86
N PRO A 45 14.61 -1.97 -11.19
CA PRO A 45 13.74 -1.18 -12.05
C PRO A 45 12.31 -1.74 -12.19
N ASP A 46 12.09 -3.04 -12.02
CA ASP A 46 10.78 -3.67 -12.22
C ASP A 46 9.94 -3.58 -10.95
N ILE A 47 8.95 -2.70 -10.93
CA ILE A 47 8.18 -2.37 -9.73
C ILE A 47 6.69 -2.63 -9.98
N LEU A 48 6.05 -3.35 -9.07
CA LEU A 48 4.60 -3.46 -8.98
C LEU A 48 4.08 -2.53 -7.90
N GLU A 49 3.11 -1.67 -8.22
CA GLU A 49 2.35 -0.90 -7.23
C GLU A 49 0.96 -1.49 -7.07
N VAL A 50 0.66 -2.03 -5.89
CA VAL A 50 -0.65 -2.61 -5.54
C VAL A 50 -1.52 -1.55 -4.88
N GLY A 51 -2.75 -1.39 -5.41
CA GLY A 51 -3.66 -0.32 -4.99
C GLY A 51 -3.20 1.05 -5.47
N VAL A 52 -2.85 1.16 -6.76
CA VAL A 52 -2.33 2.40 -7.35
C VAL A 52 -3.31 3.58 -7.26
N GLY A 53 -4.61 3.31 -7.07
CA GLY A 53 -5.64 4.32 -6.93
C GLY A 53 -5.65 5.32 -8.08
N THR A 54 -5.62 6.61 -7.76
CA THR A 54 -5.54 7.72 -8.74
C THR A 54 -4.11 8.01 -9.20
N GLY A 55 -3.12 7.16 -8.87
CA GLY A 55 -1.74 7.28 -9.31
C GLY A 55 -0.90 8.35 -8.61
N LEU A 56 -1.18 8.65 -7.33
CA LEU A 56 -0.47 9.70 -6.59
C LEU A 56 1.01 9.40 -6.38
N VAL A 57 1.38 8.12 -6.26
CA VAL A 57 2.76 7.69 -6.03
C VAL A 57 3.57 7.65 -7.31
N LEU A 58 2.93 7.43 -8.46
CA LEU A 58 3.58 7.17 -9.75
C LEU A 58 4.62 8.23 -10.15
N ARG A 59 4.40 9.50 -9.80
CA ARG A 59 5.31 10.62 -10.08
C ARG A 59 6.64 10.55 -9.32
N TYR A 60 6.71 9.76 -8.24
CA TYR A 60 7.90 9.67 -7.40
C TYR A 60 8.86 8.55 -7.83
N TYR A 61 8.43 7.66 -8.72
CA TYR A 61 9.34 6.68 -9.30
C TYR A 61 10.29 7.35 -10.30
N PRO A 62 11.58 6.99 -10.29
CA PRO A 62 12.53 7.58 -11.19
C PRO A 62 12.27 7.17 -12.66
N PRO A 63 12.74 7.96 -13.65
CA PRO A 63 12.48 7.71 -15.07
C PRO A 63 12.95 6.35 -15.60
N HIS A 64 13.95 5.73 -14.96
CA HIS A 64 14.46 4.42 -15.36
C HIS A 64 13.63 3.24 -14.80
N ALA A 65 12.69 3.49 -13.89
CA ALA A 65 11.80 2.46 -13.39
C ALA A 65 10.84 1.97 -14.47
N ARG A 66 10.35 0.75 -14.30
CA ARG A 66 9.31 0.10 -15.10
C ARG A 66 8.17 -0.29 -14.18
N VAL A 67 7.22 0.63 -14.02
CA VAL A 67 6.16 0.50 -13.03
C VAL A 67 4.90 -0.08 -13.66
N VAL A 68 4.38 -1.14 -13.07
CA VAL A 68 3.03 -1.64 -13.32
C VAL A 68 2.17 -1.31 -12.09
N GLY A 69 1.05 -0.63 -12.30
CA GLY A 69 0.09 -0.32 -11.23
C GLY A 69 -1.15 -1.19 -11.35
N VAL A 70 -1.61 -1.77 -10.23
CA VAL A 70 -2.87 -2.52 -10.18
C VAL A 70 -3.82 -1.91 -9.15
N ASP A 71 -5.12 -1.95 -9.47
CA ASP A 71 -6.19 -1.50 -8.57
C ASP A 71 -7.48 -2.27 -8.90
N LEU A 72 -8.33 -2.50 -7.90
CA LEU A 72 -9.62 -3.15 -8.10
C LEU A 72 -10.65 -2.24 -8.78
N SER A 73 -10.45 -0.91 -8.72
CA SER A 73 -11.37 0.10 -9.22
C SER A 73 -10.98 0.62 -10.60
N THR A 74 -11.76 0.26 -11.62
CA THR A 74 -11.59 0.81 -12.98
C THR A 74 -11.73 2.34 -13.02
N HIS A 75 -12.56 2.92 -12.14
CA HIS A 75 -12.72 4.37 -12.01
C HIS A 75 -11.43 5.05 -11.51
N MET A 76 -10.77 4.46 -10.50
CA MET A 76 -9.48 4.97 -10.02
C MET A 76 -8.39 4.85 -11.09
N LEU A 77 -8.35 3.72 -11.80
CA LEU A 77 -7.42 3.51 -12.90
C LEU A 77 -7.62 4.50 -14.06
N ALA A 78 -8.86 4.91 -14.35
CA ALA A 78 -9.12 5.96 -15.35
C ALA A 78 -8.44 7.27 -14.96
N LYS A 79 -8.59 7.71 -13.69
CA LYS A 79 -7.91 8.92 -13.17
C LYS A 79 -6.38 8.78 -13.16
N ALA A 80 -5.87 7.59 -12.83
CA ALA A 80 -4.44 7.32 -12.89
C ALA A 80 -3.91 7.44 -14.33
N ARG A 81 -4.64 6.93 -15.34
CA ARG A 81 -4.27 7.08 -16.77
C ARG A 81 -4.23 8.54 -17.20
N GLU A 82 -5.25 9.33 -16.83
CA GLU A 82 -5.26 10.77 -17.11
C GLU A 82 -4.01 11.46 -16.54
N LYS A 83 -3.62 11.10 -15.30
CA LYS A 83 -2.43 11.62 -14.64
C LYS A 83 -1.14 11.18 -15.34
N VAL A 84 -1.02 9.91 -15.71
CA VAL A 84 0.13 9.38 -16.46
C VAL A 84 0.34 10.18 -17.74
N VAL A 85 -0.72 10.46 -18.47
CA VAL A 85 -0.66 11.24 -19.73
C VAL A 85 -0.33 12.71 -19.44
N SER A 86 -1.06 13.35 -18.53
CA SER A 86 -0.91 14.79 -18.27
C SER A 86 0.42 15.17 -17.63
N GLU A 87 1.04 14.27 -16.86
CA GLU A 87 2.33 14.49 -16.21
C GLU A 87 3.50 13.85 -16.97
N GLY A 88 3.26 13.18 -18.10
CA GLY A 88 4.31 12.56 -18.92
C GLY A 88 5.08 11.45 -18.20
N LEU A 89 4.39 10.61 -17.40
CA LEU A 89 5.02 9.58 -16.55
C LEU A 89 5.44 8.34 -17.37
N GLY A 90 6.49 8.50 -18.17
CA GLY A 90 7.00 7.46 -19.09
C GLY A 90 7.53 6.19 -18.41
N GLN A 91 7.79 6.22 -17.11
CA GLN A 91 8.16 5.05 -16.30
C GLN A 91 7.00 4.08 -16.07
N VAL A 92 5.74 4.51 -16.24
CA VAL A 92 4.55 3.65 -16.06
C VAL A 92 4.34 2.80 -17.31
N ARG A 93 4.46 1.48 -17.17
CA ARG A 93 4.32 0.52 -18.28
C ARG A 93 2.91 -0.02 -18.45
N GLY A 94 2.11 0.01 -17.38
CA GLY A 94 0.74 -0.46 -17.44
C GLY A 94 -0.06 -0.12 -16.19
N LEU A 95 -1.38 0.03 -16.37
CA LEU A 95 -2.36 0.17 -15.30
C LEU A 95 -3.47 -0.86 -15.56
N VAL A 96 -3.60 -1.81 -14.64
CA VAL A 96 -4.43 -3.01 -14.84
C VAL A 96 -5.43 -3.18 -13.69
N CYS A 97 -6.66 -3.56 -14.03
CA CYS A 97 -7.67 -3.88 -13.03
C CYS A 97 -7.46 -5.31 -12.53
N MET A 98 -7.03 -5.45 -11.26
CA MET A 98 -6.79 -6.75 -10.62
C MET A 98 -7.13 -6.69 -9.14
N ASP A 99 -7.48 -7.85 -8.57
CA ASP A 99 -7.56 -8.05 -7.13
C ASP A 99 -6.15 -8.33 -6.58
N ALA A 100 -5.77 -7.67 -5.48
CA ALA A 100 -4.51 -7.88 -4.80
C ALA A 100 -4.32 -9.32 -4.30
N CYS A 101 -5.43 -10.02 -4.02
CA CYS A 101 -5.46 -11.42 -3.59
C CYS A 101 -5.42 -12.42 -4.76
N ASN A 102 -5.43 -11.94 -6.01
CA ASN A 102 -5.39 -12.78 -7.21
C ASN A 102 -4.74 -12.00 -8.38
N LEU A 103 -3.43 -11.85 -8.32
CA LEU A 103 -2.66 -11.14 -9.33
C LEU A 103 -2.46 -12.03 -10.56
N GLY A 104 -3.05 -11.66 -11.69
CA GLY A 104 -2.85 -12.33 -12.97
C GLY A 104 -1.48 -12.02 -13.62
N LEU A 105 -0.43 -11.96 -12.79
CA LEU A 105 0.94 -11.62 -13.17
C LEU A 105 1.85 -12.83 -12.98
N PRO A 106 2.91 -13.00 -13.80
CA PRO A 106 3.82 -14.14 -13.68
C PRO A 106 4.60 -14.11 -12.35
N ASP A 107 5.03 -15.31 -11.89
CA ASP A 107 5.91 -15.47 -10.75
C ASP A 107 7.25 -14.75 -10.97
N ALA A 108 7.87 -14.28 -9.89
CA ALA A 108 9.22 -13.72 -9.88
C ALA A 108 9.49 -12.68 -10.99
N SER A 109 8.54 -11.76 -11.20
CA SER A 109 8.58 -10.76 -12.28
C SER A 109 9.04 -9.37 -11.84
N PHE A 110 8.98 -9.08 -10.53
CA PHE A 110 9.27 -7.75 -10.01
C PHE A 110 10.42 -7.77 -9.00
N ASP A 111 11.22 -6.70 -9.02
CA ASP A 111 12.29 -6.47 -8.04
C ASP A 111 11.74 -5.89 -6.74
N ALA A 112 10.63 -5.16 -6.82
CA ALA A 112 9.89 -4.65 -5.66
C ALA A 112 8.39 -4.67 -5.88
N VAL A 113 7.64 -4.86 -4.79
CA VAL A 113 6.19 -4.66 -4.74
C VAL A 113 5.90 -3.58 -3.70
N THR A 114 5.23 -2.51 -4.09
CA THR A 114 4.80 -1.45 -3.16
C THR A 114 3.30 -1.53 -2.91
N VAL A 115 2.90 -1.29 -1.66
CA VAL A 115 1.48 -1.25 -1.25
C VAL A 115 1.24 -0.03 -0.36
N PRO A 116 1.25 1.20 -0.94
CA PRO A 116 1.16 2.44 -0.17
C PRO A 116 -0.29 2.71 0.24
N PHE A 117 -0.58 2.69 1.55
CA PHE A 117 -1.85 3.06 2.18
C PHE A 117 -3.06 2.20 1.79
N VAL A 118 -2.83 0.98 1.30
CA VAL A 118 -3.88 0.07 0.81
C VAL A 118 -4.02 -1.19 1.64
N ILE A 119 -2.94 -1.75 2.19
CA ILE A 119 -2.95 -3.05 2.89
C ILE A 119 -4.04 -3.17 3.97
N THR A 120 -4.38 -2.07 4.64
CA THR A 120 -5.41 -2.02 5.67
C THR A 120 -6.84 -2.05 5.13
N LEU A 121 -7.01 -1.92 3.81
CA LEU A 121 -8.29 -1.93 3.12
C LEU A 121 -8.56 -3.28 2.45
N VAL A 122 -7.54 -4.13 2.34
CA VAL A 122 -7.65 -5.46 1.74
C VAL A 122 -8.39 -6.39 2.70
N THR A 123 -9.33 -7.16 2.18
CA THR A 123 -10.17 -8.08 3.00
C THR A 123 -9.37 -9.27 3.52
N ASP A 124 -8.43 -9.78 2.72
CA ASP A 124 -7.49 -10.83 3.06
C ASP A 124 -6.04 -10.34 2.85
N PRO A 125 -5.46 -9.63 3.83
CA PRO A 125 -4.11 -9.11 3.71
C PRO A 125 -3.02 -10.19 3.58
N GLU A 126 -3.19 -11.33 4.22
CA GLU A 126 -2.25 -12.45 4.13
C GLU A 126 -2.26 -13.06 2.73
N GLY A 127 -3.44 -13.32 2.15
CA GLY A 127 -3.56 -13.77 0.77
C GLY A 127 -2.97 -12.78 -0.24
N ALA A 128 -3.16 -11.48 -0.01
CA ALA A 128 -2.51 -10.47 -0.84
C ALA A 128 -0.98 -10.46 -0.69
N LEU A 129 -0.46 -10.64 0.54
CA LEU A 129 0.99 -10.75 0.78
C LEU A 129 1.58 -12.00 0.12
N ASP A 130 0.84 -13.12 0.09
CA ASP A 130 1.26 -14.34 -0.60
C ASP A 130 1.35 -14.13 -2.12
N GLU A 131 0.38 -13.42 -2.73
CA GLU A 131 0.44 -13.05 -4.13
C GLU A 131 1.58 -12.07 -4.44
N MET A 132 1.79 -11.06 -3.57
CA MET A 132 2.93 -10.15 -3.69
C MET A 132 4.26 -10.89 -3.61
N ARG A 133 4.39 -11.87 -2.68
CA ARG A 133 5.57 -12.74 -2.59
C ARG A 133 5.75 -13.57 -3.86
N ARG A 134 4.68 -14.14 -4.40
CA ARG A 134 4.74 -14.97 -5.61
C ARG A 134 5.32 -14.19 -6.79
N VAL A 135 4.85 -12.98 -7.02
CA VAL A 135 5.31 -12.14 -8.15
C VAL A 135 6.66 -11.45 -7.90
N LEU A 136 7.12 -11.41 -6.64
CA LEU A 136 8.41 -10.83 -6.25
C LEU A 136 9.56 -11.78 -6.57
N ARG A 137 10.65 -11.29 -7.15
CA ARG A 137 11.87 -12.05 -7.38
C ARG A 137 12.56 -12.41 -6.05
N PRO A 138 13.31 -13.53 -5.99
CA PRO A 138 14.26 -13.76 -4.92
C PRO A 138 15.21 -12.56 -4.76
N GLY A 139 15.45 -12.14 -3.52
CA GLY A 139 16.24 -10.94 -3.19
C GLY A 139 15.46 -9.61 -3.22
N GLY A 140 14.25 -9.59 -3.78
CA GLY A 140 13.38 -8.42 -3.84
C GLY A 140 12.68 -8.10 -2.53
N GLU A 141 11.90 -7.00 -2.50
CA GLU A 141 11.24 -6.52 -1.29
C GLU A 141 9.78 -6.12 -1.51
N ILE A 142 8.93 -6.45 -0.52
CA ILE A 142 7.60 -5.85 -0.37
C ILE A 142 7.73 -4.62 0.52
N ILE A 143 7.23 -3.47 0.06
CA ILE A 143 7.33 -2.18 0.74
C ILE A 143 5.92 -1.70 1.10
N VAL A 144 5.62 -1.74 2.39
CA VAL A 144 4.33 -1.32 2.94
C VAL A 144 4.47 0.06 3.57
N ALA A 145 3.77 1.06 3.05
CA ALA A 145 3.62 2.35 3.72
C ALA A 145 2.17 2.49 4.19
N SER A 146 1.93 2.53 5.50
CA SER A 146 0.54 2.59 5.98
C SER A 146 0.46 3.11 7.42
N LYS A 147 -0.77 3.42 7.83
CA LYS A 147 -1.09 3.64 9.23
C LYS A 147 -1.04 2.30 9.96
N MET A 148 -0.26 2.26 11.05
CA MET A 148 -0.12 1.08 11.90
C MET A 148 -0.63 1.38 13.30
N GLY A 149 -1.46 0.49 13.85
CA GLY A 149 -1.92 0.55 15.22
C GLY A 149 -0.78 0.37 16.21
N ALA A 150 -0.90 0.99 17.39
CA ALA A 150 0.09 0.86 18.45
C ALA A 150 0.16 -0.56 18.99
N GLU A 151 1.37 -1.08 19.20
CA GLU A 151 1.61 -2.44 19.75
C GLU A 151 1.60 -2.48 21.29
N GLY A 152 1.51 -1.34 21.97
CA GLY A 152 1.46 -1.26 23.42
C GLY A 152 1.69 0.15 23.98
N GLY A 153 1.69 0.25 25.33
CA GLY A 153 2.02 1.47 26.07
C GLY A 153 0.89 2.51 26.13
N LEU A 154 1.27 3.72 26.55
CA LEU A 154 0.34 4.86 26.71
C LEU A 154 -0.35 5.23 25.38
N ARG A 155 0.34 5.04 24.27
CA ARG A 155 -0.16 5.30 22.93
C ARG A 155 -1.34 4.39 22.56
N MET A 156 -1.31 3.11 22.92
CA MET A 156 -2.43 2.18 22.68
C MET A 156 -3.66 2.62 23.49
N LYS A 157 -3.48 3.09 24.74
CA LYS A 157 -4.58 3.60 25.57
C LYS A 157 -5.21 4.85 24.95
N LEU A 158 -4.40 5.76 24.40
CA LEU A 158 -4.87 6.97 23.73
C LEU A 158 -5.60 6.64 22.41
N GLU A 159 -5.05 5.74 21.61
CA GLU A 159 -5.69 5.27 20.38
C GLU A 159 -7.04 4.59 20.67
N THR A 160 -7.12 3.76 21.70
CA THR A 160 -8.36 3.10 22.13
C THR A 160 -9.41 4.11 22.60
N ALA A 161 -9.01 5.14 23.34
CA ALA A 161 -9.91 6.20 23.80
C ALA A 161 -10.44 7.08 22.66
N LEU A 162 -9.65 7.29 21.60
CA LEU A 162 -10.03 8.09 20.43
C LEU A 162 -10.67 7.26 19.31
N ALA A 163 -10.66 5.91 19.41
CA ALA A 163 -11.16 5.00 18.39
C ALA A 163 -12.59 5.30 17.91
N PRO A 164 -13.57 5.68 18.78
CA PRO A 164 -14.93 5.99 18.33
C PRO A 164 -15.01 7.21 17.40
N LEU A 165 -14.14 8.23 17.62
CA LEU A 165 -14.07 9.41 16.75
C LEU A 165 -13.38 9.10 15.42
N VAL A 166 -12.34 8.27 15.44
CA VAL A 166 -11.50 7.93 14.30
C VAL A 166 -12.21 6.95 13.35
N LYS A 167 -13.03 6.03 13.89
CA LYS A 167 -13.89 5.13 13.09
C LYS A 167 -14.89 5.88 12.19
N LYS A 168 -15.39 7.05 12.62
CA LYS A 168 -16.29 7.88 11.80
C LYS A 168 -15.62 8.45 10.55
N VAL A 169 -14.28 8.48 10.50
CA VAL A 169 -13.49 8.96 9.37
C VAL A 169 -12.96 7.78 8.50
N GLY A 170 -13.44 6.55 8.77
CA GLY A 170 -13.03 5.35 8.00
C GLY A 170 -11.61 4.85 8.29
N TRP A 171 -10.99 5.29 9.38
CA TRP A 171 -9.62 4.90 9.74
C TRP A 171 -9.65 3.75 10.76
N SER A 172 -9.25 2.53 10.31
CA SER A 172 -9.00 1.42 11.22
C SER A 172 -7.61 1.56 11.85
N THR A 173 -7.52 1.28 13.17
CA THR A 173 -6.25 1.18 13.91
C THR A 173 -5.89 -0.29 14.19
N ASP A 174 -6.63 -1.24 13.60
CA ASP A 174 -6.53 -2.64 13.96
C ASP A 174 -5.37 -3.35 13.26
N PHE A 175 -4.80 -2.79 12.18
CA PHE A 175 -3.68 -3.36 11.46
C PHE A 175 -2.35 -2.97 12.14
N LYS A 176 -1.59 -3.97 12.57
CA LYS A 176 -0.35 -3.81 13.33
C LYS A 176 0.84 -4.39 12.59
N VAL A 177 2.05 -3.89 12.87
CA VAL A 177 3.30 -4.45 12.34
C VAL A 177 3.49 -5.91 12.77
N SER A 178 3.04 -6.27 13.97
CA SER A 178 3.06 -7.65 14.46
C SER A 178 2.33 -8.64 13.54
N ARG A 179 1.28 -8.21 12.83
CA ARG A 179 0.59 -9.03 11.84
C ARG A 179 1.49 -9.35 10.63
N LEU A 180 2.21 -8.35 10.11
CA LEU A 180 3.18 -8.55 9.03
C LEU A 180 4.35 -9.44 9.47
N ARG A 181 4.82 -9.26 10.70
CA ARG A 181 5.86 -10.13 11.28
C ARG A 181 5.40 -11.57 11.47
N ALA A 182 4.15 -11.78 11.91
CA ALA A 182 3.57 -13.10 12.06
C ALA A 182 3.46 -13.82 10.72
N TRP A 183 2.97 -13.12 9.66
CA TRP A 183 2.95 -13.64 8.30
C TRP A 183 4.36 -14.01 7.82
N ALA A 184 5.33 -13.11 7.95
CA ALA A 184 6.71 -13.37 7.53
C ALA A 184 7.34 -14.53 8.30
N ALA A 185 7.02 -14.69 9.59
CA ALA A 185 7.53 -15.82 10.41
C ALA A 185 6.99 -17.18 9.96
N THR A 186 5.81 -17.23 9.34
CA THR A 186 5.21 -18.45 8.77
C THR A 186 5.57 -18.69 7.31
N THR A 187 6.26 -17.73 6.67
CA THR A 187 6.64 -17.75 5.25
C THR A 187 8.18 -17.88 5.14
N PRO A 188 8.73 -19.08 4.84
CA PRO A 188 10.14 -19.41 5.08
C PRO A 188 11.19 -18.52 4.41
N ASP A 189 10.85 -17.89 3.27
CA ASP A 189 11.76 -17.03 2.51
C ASP A 189 11.49 -15.53 2.69
N MET A 190 10.65 -15.14 3.68
CA MET A 190 10.29 -13.75 3.93
C MET A 190 10.72 -13.29 5.31
N ALA A 191 11.25 -12.06 5.41
CA ALA A 191 11.64 -11.45 6.68
C ALA A 191 11.35 -9.95 6.70
N VAL A 192 10.79 -9.43 7.81
CA VAL A 192 10.71 -7.99 8.05
C VAL A 192 12.10 -7.49 8.40
N VAL A 193 12.71 -6.72 7.50
CA VAL A 193 14.10 -6.24 7.63
C VAL A 193 14.19 -4.80 8.14
N ASP A 194 13.13 -4.00 7.97
CA ASP A 194 13.13 -2.61 8.41
C ASP A 194 11.71 -2.13 8.76
N VAL A 195 11.62 -1.26 9.79
CA VAL A 195 10.39 -0.57 10.19
C VAL A 195 10.74 0.83 10.63
N GLN A 196 10.34 1.83 9.87
CA GLN A 196 10.66 3.23 10.16
C GLN A 196 9.42 4.12 10.18
N PRO A 197 9.38 5.16 11.04
CA PRO A 197 8.28 6.11 11.02
C PRO A 197 8.34 6.97 9.76
N ILE A 198 7.16 7.29 9.21
CA ILE A 198 6.98 8.27 8.15
C ILE A 198 5.99 9.34 8.61
N PHE A 199 6.06 10.52 8.01
CA PHE A 199 5.12 11.59 8.37
C PHE A 199 3.68 11.23 7.91
N PRO A 200 2.68 11.48 8.76
CA PRO A 200 2.76 12.02 10.12
C PRO A 200 3.07 10.94 11.18
N ALA A 201 4.29 11.03 11.71
CA ALA A 201 4.70 10.18 12.82
C ALA A 201 3.88 10.52 14.08
N PRO A 202 3.65 9.53 14.96
CA PRO A 202 4.14 8.15 14.95
C PRO A 202 3.14 7.13 14.37
N PHE A 203 2.06 7.58 13.73
CA PHE A 203 0.94 6.72 13.32
C PHE A 203 1.21 5.98 12.00
N PHE A 204 2.06 6.53 11.15
CA PHE A 204 2.38 5.97 9.86
C PHE A 204 3.80 5.39 9.86
N GLN A 205 3.95 4.23 9.22
CA GLN A 205 5.22 3.51 9.15
C GLN A 205 5.48 3.01 7.73
N LEU A 206 6.74 2.96 7.38
CA LEU A 206 7.25 2.25 6.21
C LEU A 206 7.87 0.95 6.70
N ILE A 207 7.40 -0.16 6.18
CA ILE A 207 7.86 -1.50 6.52
C ILE A 207 8.47 -2.13 5.27
N ARG A 208 9.66 -2.71 5.39
CA ARG A 208 10.32 -3.45 4.32
C ARG A 208 10.37 -4.91 4.69
N ILE A 209 9.86 -5.75 3.80
CA ILE A 209 9.82 -7.20 3.97
C ILE A 209 10.59 -7.80 2.80
N LYS A 210 11.71 -8.44 3.09
CA LYS A 210 12.65 -8.94 2.08
C LYS A 210 12.40 -10.42 1.82
N ARG A 211 12.42 -10.81 0.55
CA ARG A 211 12.51 -12.19 0.11
C ARG A 211 13.97 -12.65 0.08
N ALA A 212 14.28 -13.82 0.62
CA ALA A 212 15.61 -14.41 0.52
C ALA A 212 16.00 -14.59 -0.97
N GLY A 213 17.30 -14.43 -1.25
CA GLY A 213 17.86 -14.61 -2.60
C GLY A 213 18.21 -16.06 -2.88
#